data_8944f88bc013af230e477e4f1fca6b8d
#
_entry.id   8944f88bc013af230e477e4f1fca6b8d
#
_cell.length_a   1.000
_cell.length_b   1.000
_cell.length_c   1.000
_cell.angle_alpha   90.00
_cell.angle_beta   90.00
_cell.angle_gamma   90.00
#
_symmetry.space_group_name_H-M   'P 1'
#
loop_
_entity.id
_entity.type
_entity.pdbx_description
1 polymer ?
#
loop_
_entity_poly.entity_id
_entity_poly.type
_entity_poly.pdbx_seq_one_letter_code
_entity_poly.pdbx_strand_id
1 'polypeptide(L)'
;MQLSMSRRNFIGAAAASVMGVAAVGLTGCGSSSSSTSTSSSSSSSSSSSSKSLSGSITAVGSTALQPLCESAAEQFMEKNSGVQVTVQGGGSGQGITQITQGAVQIGNSDVFAESKVKDTADLEKIKDNKVCIVGMGPIVNKDVTVDDLTIEQLKGIFTGEITNWSEVGGADAAITVINRASGSGTRATFEAAVLGDTKVPDTFTPQEQDSSGTAAKMVSSTPGAISYVAFSYYDDSSFKALKVGGVSPEAKNVEDNSWTIWAYEHMYTVAEPDEATQAFIDYMMSDDVQGSLVTEQGYISVSGMKVEKDASGKVTNK
;
A
#
# COMPACT_ATOMS: atom_id res chain seq x y z
N MET A 1 -29.52 -18.54 -2.73
CA MET A 1 -28.67 -19.28 -3.66
C MET A 1 -27.80 -18.22 -4.33
N GLN A 2 -26.73 -17.82 -3.64
CA GLN A 2 -25.80 -16.77 -4.09
C GLN A 2 -24.55 -17.47 -4.58
N LEU A 3 -24.21 -17.20 -5.81
CA LEU A 3 -23.01 -17.72 -6.47
C LEU A 3 -21.78 -16.94 -5.99
N SER A 4 -20.97 -17.62 -5.20
CA SER A 4 -19.60 -17.16 -4.86
C SER A 4 -18.72 -17.27 -6.10
N MET A 5 -18.31 -16.14 -6.67
CA MET A 5 -17.29 -16.10 -7.71
C MET A 5 -15.90 -16.20 -7.08
N SER A 6 -15.26 -17.32 -7.32
CA SER A 6 -13.90 -17.64 -6.93
C SER A 6 -12.89 -16.76 -7.68
N ARG A 7 -12.03 -16.06 -6.89
CA ARG A 7 -10.90 -15.25 -7.36
C ARG A 7 -9.69 -16.14 -7.70
N ARG A 8 -9.75 -16.87 -8.83
CA ARG A 8 -8.56 -17.58 -9.35
C ARG A 8 -8.64 -17.62 -10.87
N ASN A 9 -7.75 -16.84 -11.52
CA ASN A 9 -7.03 -17.19 -12.75
C ASN A 9 -6.56 -15.93 -13.48
N PHE A 10 -5.38 -15.45 -13.14
CA PHE A 10 -4.54 -14.71 -14.08
C PHE A 10 -3.09 -15.15 -13.91
N ILE A 11 -2.74 -16.21 -14.62
CA ILE A 11 -1.34 -16.58 -14.88
C ILE A 11 -1.22 -16.84 -16.39
N GLY A 12 -0.41 -16.01 -17.03
CA GLY A 12 0.46 -16.41 -18.13
C GLY A 12 -0.07 -16.41 -19.54
N ALA A 13 0.44 -15.50 -20.35
CA ALA A 13 0.89 -15.83 -21.71
C ALA A 13 1.92 -14.80 -22.17
N ALA A 14 3.18 -15.15 -22.09
CA ALA A 14 4.24 -14.52 -22.86
C ALA A 14 4.21 -15.12 -24.29
N ALA A 15 4.12 -14.28 -25.31
CA ALA A 15 4.39 -14.68 -26.68
C ALA A 15 5.24 -13.62 -27.39
N ALA A 16 6.44 -13.98 -27.70
CA ALA A 16 7.39 -13.27 -28.56
C ALA A 16 7.02 -13.49 -30.02
N SER A 17 7.22 -12.48 -30.87
CA SER A 17 7.56 -12.59 -32.32
C SER A 17 7.82 -11.20 -32.89
N VAL A 18 9.06 -10.93 -33.19
CA VAL A 18 9.77 -11.05 -34.49
C VAL A 18 9.49 -9.93 -35.49
N MET A 19 10.59 -9.26 -35.80
CA MET A 19 10.98 -8.30 -36.83
C MET A 19 10.26 -8.34 -38.19
N GLY A 20 10.10 -7.15 -38.78
CA GLY A 20 9.89 -6.95 -40.20
C GLY A 20 10.27 -5.53 -40.61
N VAL A 21 11.44 -5.40 -41.22
CA VAL A 21 11.96 -4.20 -41.88
C VAL A 21 11.48 -4.18 -43.34
N ALA A 22 10.97 -3.06 -43.82
CA ALA A 22 11.05 -2.71 -45.23
C ALA A 22 10.94 -1.19 -45.43
N ALA A 23 11.88 -0.68 -46.19
CA ALA A 23 12.13 0.70 -46.53
C ALA A 23 11.56 1.07 -47.92
N VAL A 24 11.61 2.37 -48.21
CA VAL A 24 11.77 3.06 -49.51
C VAL A 24 10.50 3.56 -50.21
N GLY A 25 10.57 4.86 -50.56
CA GLY A 25 9.83 5.47 -51.67
C GLY A 25 9.67 6.97 -51.59
N LEU A 26 10.66 7.71 -52.13
CA LEU A 26 10.64 9.14 -52.42
C LEU A 26 9.80 9.48 -53.67
N THR A 27 9.54 10.80 -53.78
CA THR A 27 9.18 11.67 -54.92
C THR A 27 7.68 11.99 -55.04
N GLY A 28 7.29 13.22 -55.27
CA GLY A 28 7.71 14.26 -56.12
C GLY A 28 6.88 15.54 -56.01
N CYS A 29 7.49 16.63 -56.38
CA CYS A 29 7.01 17.99 -56.51
C CYS A 29 5.93 18.21 -57.57
N GLY A 30 5.09 19.24 -57.41
CA GLY A 30 4.26 19.76 -58.48
C GLY A 30 3.51 21.03 -58.07
N SER A 31 3.86 22.11 -58.69
CA SER A 31 3.51 23.53 -58.47
C SER A 31 2.14 23.95 -58.99
N SER A 32 1.71 25.06 -58.41
CA SER A 32 1.11 26.29 -58.98
C SER A 32 -0.42 26.43 -59.13
N SER A 33 -0.86 27.48 -58.43
CA SER A 33 -1.65 28.67 -58.83
C SER A 33 -3.16 28.50 -59.00
N SER A 34 -3.93 29.25 -58.24
CA SER A 34 -4.48 30.55 -58.44
C SER A 34 -5.79 30.79 -57.62
N SER A 35 -5.75 31.84 -56.93
CA SER A 35 -6.78 32.71 -56.35
C SER A 35 -8.27 32.44 -56.72
N THR A 36 -9.12 32.42 -55.65
CA THR A 36 -10.36 33.20 -55.62
C THR A 36 -10.77 33.40 -54.12
N SER A 37 -10.89 34.65 -53.71
CA SER A 37 -11.37 35.12 -52.43
C SER A 37 -12.89 34.92 -52.34
N THR A 38 -13.31 34.25 -51.27
CA THR A 38 -14.70 34.36 -50.80
C THR A 38 -14.67 34.43 -49.30
N SER A 39 -14.98 35.59 -48.77
CA SER A 39 -15.20 35.89 -47.37
C SER A 39 -16.40 35.10 -46.84
N SER A 40 -16.14 34.13 -45.98
CA SER A 40 -17.15 33.51 -45.14
C SER A 40 -16.76 33.70 -43.70
N SER A 41 -17.59 34.43 -42.98
CA SER A 41 -17.55 34.61 -41.55
C SER A 41 -17.50 33.25 -40.83
N SER A 42 -16.35 32.85 -40.38
CA SER A 42 -16.18 31.74 -39.51
C SER A 42 -16.47 32.19 -38.06
N SER A 43 -17.64 31.81 -37.58
CA SER A 43 -17.92 31.70 -36.16
C SER A 43 -16.83 30.79 -35.55
N SER A 44 -15.92 31.39 -34.80
CA SER A 44 -14.96 30.71 -33.96
C SER A 44 -15.72 29.98 -32.84
N SER A 45 -16.17 28.76 -33.10
CA SER A 45 -16.39 27.80 -32.04
C SER A 45 -15.05 27.55 -31.36
N SER A 46 -14.84 28.16 -30.23
CA SER A 46 -13.78 27.77 -29.31
C SER A 46 -14.05 26.33 -28.86
N SER A 47 -13.55 25.37 -29.64
CA SER A 47 -13.33 24.02 -29.11
C SER A 47 -12.27 24.17 -28.03
N SER A 48 -12.67 24.19 -26.77
CA SER A 48 -11.80 23.88 -25.65
C SER A 48 -11.29 22.46 -25.93
N SER A 49 -10.12 22.33 -26.55
CA SER A 49 -9.38 21.09 -26.54
C SER A 49 -9.08 20.81 -25.08
N SER A 50 -9.83 19.92 -24.46
CA SER A 50 -9.46 19.34 -23.18
C SER A 50 -8.07 18.74 -23.41
N LYS A 51 -7.03 19.37 -22.87
CA LYS A 51 -5.67 18.88 -22.88
C LYS A 51 -5.72 17.50 -22.21
N SER A 52 -5.47 16.46 -22.95
CA SER A 52 -5.43 15.11 -22.41
C SER A 52 -4.32 15.03 -21.35
N LEU A 53 -4.64 14.53 -20.17
CA LEU A 53 -3.68 14.32 -19.10
C LEU A 53 -2.58 13.36 -19.58
N SER A 54 -1.32 13.71 -19.33
CA SER A 54 -0.17 12.87 -19.70
C SER A 54 0.96 13.04 -18.68
N GLY A 55 1.72 11.98 -18.45
CA GLY A 55 2.84 12.00 -17.52
C GLY A 55 3.29 10.60 -17.11
N SER A 56 4.34 10.54 -16.30
CA SER A 56 4.85 9.30 -15.71
C SER A 56 4.97 9.47 -14.21
N ILE A 57 4.35 8.59 -13.45
CA ILE A 57 4.30 8.59 -11.99
C ILE A 57 4.98 7.32 -11.49
N THR A 58 5.98 7.49 -10.62
CA THR A 58 6.57 6.39 -9.87
C THR A 58 6.17 6.52 -8.40
N ALA A 59 5.44 5.53 -7.87
CA ALA A 59 5.04 5.43 -6.48
C ALA A 59 5.83 4.29 -5.82
N VAL A 60 6.59 4.61 -4.76
CA VAL A 60 7.49 3.66 -4.10
C VAL A 60 7.23 3.65 -2.60
N GLY A 61 7.29 2.48 -1.96
CA GLY A 61 7.34 2.43 -0.50
C GLY A 61 6.51 1.33 0.14
N SER A 62 5.49 1.69 0.93
CA SER A 62 4.67 0.76 1.69
C SER A 62 4.19 -0.43 0.86
N THR A 63 4.55 -1.63 1.31
CA THR A 63 4.02 -2.86 0.74
C THR A 63 2.66 -3.23 1.32
N ALA A 64 2.22 -2.57 2.40
CA ALA A 64 0.86 -2.71 2.92
C ALA A 64 -0.14 -1.95 2.06
N LEU A 65 0.22 -0.77 1.52
CA LEU A 65 -0.60 0.01 0.59
C LEU A 65 -0.53 -0.51 -0.85
N GLN A 66 0.51 -1.27 -1.19
CA GLN A 66 0.82 -1.65 -2.58
C GLN A 66 -0.38 -2.24 -3.35
N PRO A 67 -1.17 -3.19 -2.81
CA PRO A 67 -2.31 -3.76 -3.55
C PRO A 67 -3.36 -2.72 -3.95
N LEU A 68 -3.71 -1.80 -3.05
CA LEU A 68 -4.67 -0.72 -3.34
C LEU A 68 -4.11 0.25 -4.39
N CYS A 69 -2.85 0.64 -4.21
CA CYS A 69 -2.18 1.57 -5.12
C CYS A 69 -2.06 0.99 -6.55
N GLU A 70 -1.74 -0.30 -6.69
CA GLU A 70 -1.68 -1.01 -7.98
C GLU A 70 -3.06 -1.06 -8.65
N SER A 71 -4.10 -1.46 -7.93
CA SER A 71 -5.46 -1.54 -8.48
C SER A 71 -6.01 -0.16 -8.88
N ALA A 72 -5.74 0.86 -8.08
CA ALA A 72 -6.13 2.23 -8.41
C ALA A 72 -5.34 2.76 -9.62
N ALA A 73 -4.04 2.43 -9.72
CA ALA A 73 -3.21 2.82 -10.84
C ALA A 73 -3.71 2.21 -12.16
N GLU A 74 -4.09 0.93 -12.16
CA GLU A 74 -4.67 0.28 -13.34
C GLU A 74 -5.94 1.00 -13.80
N GLN A 75 -6.89 1.23 -12.91
CA GLN A 75 -8.14 1.91 -13.23
C GLN A 75 -7.92 3.38 -13.65
N PHE A 76 -6.95 4.06 -13.05
CA PHE A 76 -6.60 5.44 -13.41
C PHE A 76 -6.02 5.52 -14.83
N MET A 77 -5.10 4.60 -15.18
CA MET A 77 -4.51 4.52 -16.52
C MET A 77 -5.53 4.16 -17.60
N GLU A 78 -6.52 3.32 -17.29
CA GLU A 78 -7.64 3.04 -18.21
C GLU A 78 -8.43 4.31 -18.58
N LYS A 79 -8.65 5.20 -17.59
CA LYS A 79 -9.34 6.48 -17.77
C LYS A 79 -8.43 7.56 -18.38
N ASN A 80 -7.12 7.46 -18.21
CA ASN A 80 -6.11 8.45 -18.59
C ASN A 80 -4.98 7.79 -19.39
N SER A 81 -5.24 7.40 -20.61
CA SER A 81 -4.29 6.62 -21.45
C SER A 81 -2.96 7.33 -21.77
N GLY A 82 -2.84 8.64 -21.52
CA GLY A 82 -1.60 9.40 -21.62
C GLY A 82 -0.73 9.37 -20.36
N VAL A 83 -1.22 8.75 -19.25
CA VAL A 83 -0.47 8.67 -17.99
C VAL A 83 0.02 7.24 -17.79
N GLN A 84 1.28 7.12 -17.34
CA GLN A 84 1.86 5.85 -16.90
C GLN A 84 2.11 5.92 -15.40
N VAL A 85 1.53 4.99 -14.63
CA VAL A 85 1.78 4.84 -13.19
C VAL A 85 2.54 3.55 -12.95
N THR A 86 3.66 3.64 -12.23
CA THR A 86 4.46 2.47 -11.80
C THR A 86 4.48 2.40 -10.28
N VAL A 87 4.03 1.30 -9.71
CA VAL A 87 4.01 1.07 -8.26
C VAL A 87 5.10 0.09 -7.88
N GLN A 88 5.87 0.41 -6.85
CA GLN A 88 6.98 -0.42 -6.35
C GLN A 88 6.93 -0.52 -4.83
N GLY A 89 7.21 -1.71 -4.31
CA GLY A 89 7.43 -1.91 -2.88
C GLY A 89 8.76 -1.31 -2.40
N GLY A 90 9.23 -1.76 -1.24
CA GLY A 90 10.50 -1.36 -0.64
C GLY A 90 10.37 -0.91 0.83
N GLY A 91 9.13 -0.77 1.30
CA GLY A 91 8.79 -0.35 2.66
C GLY A 91 8.72 1.16 2.81
N SER A 92 8.01 1.58 3.85
CA SER A 92 7.71 2.99 4.15
C SER A 92 8.97 3.86 4.26
N GLY A 93 10.05 3.33 4.85
CA GLY A 93 11.31 4.05 4.97
C GLY A 93 11.92 4.41 3.62
N GLN A 94 11.83 3.52 2.62
CA GLN A 94 12.28 3.79 1.26
C GLN A 94 11.38 4.85 0.58
N GLY A 95 10.06 4.73 0.73
CA GLY A 95 9.12 5.71 0.19
C GLY A 95 9.39 7.12 0.69
N ILE A 96 9.51 7.30 2.00
CA ILE A 96 9.80 8.60 2.61
C ILE A 96 11.18 9.13 2.14
N THR A 97 12.20 8.28 2.11
CA THR A 97 13.55 8.72 1.67
C THR A 97 13.55 9.18 0.22
N GLN A 98 12.92 8.43 -0.69
CA GLN A 98 12.95 8.77 -2.11
C GLN A 98 12.12 10.02 -2.43
N ILE A 99 10.97 10.21 -1.77
CA ILE A 99 10.17 11.42 -2.00
C ILE A 99 10.85 12.68 -1.46
N THR A 100 11.49 12.62 -0.28
CA THR A 100 12.23 13.76 0.26
C THR A 100 13.44 14.13 -0.59
N GLN A 101 14.02 13.17 -1.30
CA GLN A 101 15.09 13.40 -2.26
C GLN A 101 14.59 13.84 -3.65
N GLY A 102 13.28 13.87 -3.89
CA GLY A 102 12.70 14.16 -5.20
C GLY A 102 12.99 13.09 -6.26
N ALA A 103 13.33 11.87 -5.84
CA ALA A 103 13.66 10.76 -6.74
C ALA A 103 12.42 10.07 -7.34
N VAL A 104 11.27 10.24 -6.72
CA VAL A 104 9.97 9.68 -7.14
C VAL A 104 8.87 10.73 -7.03
N GLN A 105 7.74 10.49 -7.67
CA GLN A 105 6.58 11.38 -7.61
C GLN A 105 5.75 11.14 -6.36
N ILE A 106 5.73 9.89 -5.86
CA ILE A 106 4.94 9.49 -4.69
C ILE A 106 5.76 8.57 -3.79
N GLY A 107 5.81 8.91 -2.50
CA GLY A 107 6.37 8.05 -1.44
C GLY A 107 5.24 7.44 -0.60
N ASN A 108 5.03 6.13 -0.68
CA ASN A 108 4.00 5.42 0.08
C ASN A 108 4.51 5.02 1.48
N SER A 109 3.69 5.22 2.52
CA SER A 109 4.13 4.96 3.89
C SER A 109 2.98 4.64 4.85
N ASP A 110 3.19 3.66 5.74
CA ASP A 110 2.32 3.33 6.89
C ASP A 110 2.68 4.20 8.12
N VAL A 111 3.70 5.04 8.02
CA VAL A 111 4.14 5.88 9.14
C VAL A 111 4.25 7.33 8.71
N PHE A 112 4.07 8.23 9.66
CA PHE A 112 4.29 9.66 9.44
C PHE A 112 5.76 9.93 9.06
N ALA A 113 5.98 10.85 8.12
CA ALA A 113 7.32 11.21 7.65
C ALA A 113 8.20 11.72 8.79
N GLU A 114 7.63 12.39 9.78
CA GLU A 114 8.30 12.91 10.98
C GLU A 114 9.00 11.80 11.79
N SER A 115 8.56 10.55 11.67
CA SER A 115 9.21 9.41 12.31
C SER A 115 10.57 9.06 11.69
N LYS A 116 10.82 9.47 10.45
CA LYS A 116 12.01 9.13 9.64
C LYS A 116 12.83 10.36 9.27
N VAL A 117 12.20 11.49 9.02
CA VAL A 117 12.83 12.74 8.60
C VAL A 117 13.01 13.64 9.84
N LYS A 118 14.25 13.96 10.17
CA LYS A 118 14.59 14.80 11.33
C LYS A 118 14.70 16.28 10.99
N ASP A 119 15.00 16.58 9.72
CA ASP A 119 15.12 17.95 9.26
C ASP A 119 13.73 18.48 8.85
N THR A 120 13.29 19.52 9.53
CA THR A 120 12.01 20.17 9.24
C THR A 120 11.97 20.78 7.84
N ALA A 121 13.13 21.23 7.31
CA ALA A 121 13.22 21.75 5.96
C ALA A 121 12.95 20.67 4.88
N ASP A 122 13.21 19.40 5.19
CA ASP A 122 12.87 18.30 4.28
C ASP A 122 11.39 17.92 4.39
N LEU A 123 10.79 18.04 5.58
CA LEU A 123 9.34 17.84 5.77
C LEU A 123 8.52 18.90 5.02
N GLU A 124 8.99 20.15 4.96
CA GLU A 124 8.33 21.24 4.23
C GLU A 124 8.31 21.05 2.71
N LYS A 125 9.19 20.18 2.17
CA LYS A 125 9.25 19.86 0.73
C LYS A 125 8.17 18.85 0.30
N ILE A 126 7.55 18.16 1.23
CA ILE A 126 6.60 17.10 0.95
C ILE A 126 5.22 17.43 1.50
N LYS A 127 4.20 16.92 0.82
CA LYS A 127 2.80 17.04 1.22
C LYS A 127 2.26 15.65 1.59
N ASP A 128 1.64 15.57 2.75
CA ASP A 128 0.98 14.36 3.23
C ASP A 128 -0.44 14.22 2.66
N ASN A 129 -0.74 13.10 2.02
CA ASN A 129 -2.07 12.73 1.59
C ASN A 129 -2.43 11.40 2.27
N LYS A 130 -3.27 11.46 3.31
CA LYS A 130 -3.79 10.27 4.01
C LYS A 130 -4.90 9.65 3.16
N VAL A 131 -4.59 8.59 2.44
CA VAL A 131 -5.51 8.01 1.45
C VAL A 131 -6.44 6.94 2.00
N CYS A 132 -6.04 6.23 3.04
CA CYS A 132 -6.91 5.27 3.75
C CYS A 132 -6.30 4.91 5.11
N ILE A 133 -6.98 4.02 5.84
CA ILE A 133 -6.50 3.39 7.05
C ILE A 133 -6.22 1.92 6.76
N VAL A 134 -5.16 1.40 7.36
CA VAL A 134 -4.83 -0.02 7.33
C VAL A 134 -4.84 -0.60 8.74
N GLY A 135 -5.68 -1.60 8.98
CA GLY A 135 -5.56 -2.48 10.14
C GLY A 135 -4.46 -3.50 9.87
N MET A 136 -3.70 -3.83 10.89
CA MET A 136 -2.61 -4.82 10.84
C MET A 136 -2.76 -5.78 12.01
N GLY A 137 -2.33 -7.03 11.85
CA GLY A 137 -2.42 -7.95 12.95
C GLY A 137 -1.64 -9.25 12.74
N PRO A 138 -1.55 -10.05 13.82
CA PRO A 138 -0.80 -11.30 13.81
C PRO A 138 -1.49 -12.33 12.92
N ILE A 139 -0.67 -13.04 12.14
CA ILE A 139 -1.04 -14.20 11.35
C ILE A 139 -0.16 -15.38 11.73
N VAL A 140 -0.72 -16.58 11.73
CA VAL A 140 -0.02 -17.81 12.05
C VAL A 140 -0.23 -18.89 11.01
N ASN A 141 0.70 -19.84 10.92
CA ASN A 141 0.49 -21.04 10.13
C ASN A 141 -0.76 -21.79 10.59
N LYS A 142 -1.42 -22.48 9.68
CA LYS A 142 -2.66 -23.21 9.96
C LYS A 142 -2.54 -24.35 10.98
N ASP A 143 -1.33 -24.84 11.21
CA ASP A 143 -1.05 -25.87 12.22
C ASP A 143 -1.08 -25.32 13.65
N VAL A 144 -0.96 -24.00 13.83
CA VAL A 144 -1.05 -23.34 15.14
C VAL A 144 -2.50 -23.38 15.65
N THR A 145 -2.68 -23.91 16.86
CA THR A 145 -4.01 -24.13 17.48
C THR A 145 -4.53 -22.92 18.26
N VAL A 146 -3.68 -21.90 18.50
CA VAL A 146 -4.05 -20.66 19.20
C VAL A 146 -4.89 -19.77 18.30
N ASP A 147 -5.97 -19.18 18.83
CA ASP A 147 -6.88 -18.28 18.09
C ASP A 147 -6.85 -16.82 18.60
N ASP A 148 -6.27 -16.62 19.78
CA ASP A 148 -6.19 -15.30 20.44
C ASP A 148 -4.89 -15.19 21.23
N LEU A 149 -4.27 -14.03 21.18
CA LEU A 149 -3.08 -13.68 21.98
C LEU A 149 -3.29 -12.32 22.64
N THR A 150 -2.86 -12.18 23.88
CA THR A 150 -2.79 -10.86 24.51
C THR A 150 -1.62 -10.05 23.95
N ILE A 151 -1.62 -8.73 24.17
CA ILE A 151 -0.48 -7.87 23.80
C ILE A 151 0.79 -8.33 24.52
N GLU A 152 0.70 -8.75 25.78
CA GLU A 152 1.84 -9.25 26.56
C GLU A 152 2.40 -10.56 25.96
N GLN A 153 1.53 -11.47 25.54
CA GLN A 153 1.96 -12.70 24.87
C GLN A 153 2.62 -12.41 23.52
N LEU A 154 2.04 -11.53 22.71
CA LEU A 154 2.66 -11.06 21.47
C LEU A 154 4.03 -10.43 21.75
N LYS A 155 4.14 -9.57 22.76
CA LYS A 155 5.39 -8.98 23.20
C LYS A 155 6.42 -10.06 23.55
N GLY A 156 6.06 -11.04 24.40
CA GLY A 156 6.94 -12.14 24.76
C GLY A 156 7.43 -12.96 23.55
N ILE A 157 6.55 -13.20 22.57
CA ILE A 157 6.90 -13.89 21.33
C ILE A 157 7.87 -13.05 20.49
N PHE A 158 7.59 -11.77 20.28
CA PHE A 158 8.41 -10.91 19.42
C PHE A 158 9.65 -10.32 20.11
N THR A 159 9.88 -10.66 21.39
CA THR A 159 11.15 -10.44 22.10
C THR A 159 11.95 -11.73 22.31
N GLY A 160 11.36 -12.88 21.99
CA GLY A 160 11.97 -14.20 22.17
C GLY A 160 11.91 -14.74 23.60
N GLU A 161 11.09 -14.14 24.46
CA GLU A 161 10.82 -14.64 25.81
C GLU A 161 9.90 -15.84 25.80
N ILE A 162 8.92 -15.89 24.89
CA ILE A 162 8.01 -17.00 24.65
C ILE A 162 8.43 -17.67 23.33
N THR A 163 8.81 -18.93 23.41
CA THR A 163 9.40 -19.68 22.29
C THR A 163 8.64 -20.94 21.90
N ASN A 164 7.63 -21.31 22.71
CA ASN A 164 6.81 -22.50 22.49
C ASN A 164 5.33 -22.14 22.56
N TRP A 165 4.52 -22.65 21.64
CA TRP A 165 3.08 -22.41 21.59
C TRP A 165 2.34 -22.91 22.84
N SER A 166 2.88 -23.92 23.54
CA SER A 166 2.28 -24.40 24.80
C SER A 166 2.28 -23.35 25.92
N GLU A 167 3.20 -22.39 25.89
CA GLU A 167 3.27 -21.28 26.88
C GLU A 167 2.11 -20.29 26.75
N VAL A 168 1.41 -20.33 25.60
CA VAL A 168 0.26 -19.46 25.32
C VAL A 168 -1.02 -20.27 25.03
N GLY A 169 -1.07 -21.52 25.51
CA GLY A 169 -2.27 -22.38 25.43
C GLY A 169 -2.40 -23.16 24.13
N GLY A 170 -1.39 -23.19 23.30
CA GLY A 170 -1.31 -23.99 22.08
C GLY A 170 -0.74 -25.39 22.30
N ALA A 171 -0.43 -26.07 21.21
CA ALA A 171 0.26 -27.37 21.22
C ALA A 171 1.74 -27.20 21.65
N ASP A 172 2.38 -28.28 22.11
CA ASP A 172 3.81 -28.31 22.36
C ASP A 172 4.57 -28.29 21.02
N ALA A 173 4.85 -27.09 20.53
CA ALA A 173 5.55 -26.84 19.28
C ALA A 173 6.31 -25.51 19.36
N ALA A 174 7.48 -25.47 18.74
CA ALA A 174 8.31 -24.27 18.72
C ALA A 174 7.62 -23.14 17.91
N ILE A 175 7.78 -21.90 18.38
CA ILE A 175 7.36 -20.71 17.65
C ILE A 175 8.44 -20.29 16.67
N THR A 176 8.11 -20.15 15.40
CA THR A 176 8.98 -19.57 14.37
C THR A 176 8.54 -18.14 14.06
N VAL A 177 9.26 -17.16 14.60
CA VAL A 177 8.96 -15.76 14.34
C VAL A 177 9.52 -15.34 12.99
N ILE A 178 8.64 -14.79 12.13
CA ILE A 178 8.99 -14.16 10.85
C ILE A 178 8.72 -12.67 11.00
N ASN A 179 9.78 -11.88 11.16
CA ASN A 179 9.68 -10.44 11.33
C ASN A 179 9.70 -9.73 9.97
N ARG A 180 9.43 -8.43 9.97
CA ARG A 180 9.60 -7.55 8.82
C ARG A 180 10.93 -6.82 8.93
N ALA A 181 11.51 -6.45 7.78
CA ALA A 181 12.75 -5.66 7.74
C ALA A 181 12.58 -4.29 8.42
N SER A 182 13.69 -3.72 8.91
CA SER A 182 13.69 -2.47 9.69
C SER A 182 13.10 -1.25 8.97
N GLY A 183 13.08 -1.26 7.62
CA GLY A 183 12.44 -0.23 6.80
C GLY A 183 10.92 -0.35 6.66
N SER A 184 10.31 -1.42 7.18
CA SER A 184 8.88 -1.67 7.10
C SER A 184 8.09 -0.74 8.02
N GLY A 185 7.11 -0.03 7.45
CA GLY A 185 6.15 0.75 8.24
C GLY A 185 5.19 -0.15 9.01
N THR A 186 4.80 -1.30 8.43
CA THR A 186 4.00 -2.34 9.12
C THR A 186 4.71 -2.82 10.40
N ARG A 187 6.05 -3.03 10.34
CA ARG A 187 6.86 -3.34 11.53
C ARG A 187 6.81 -2.20 12.55
N ALA A 188 7.05 -0.99 12.11
CA ALA A 188 7.05 0.16 13.02
C ALA A 188 5.69 0.34 13.71
N THR A 189 4.59 0.16 12.98
CA THR A 189 3.22 0.22 13.54
C THR A 189 2.94 -0.91 14.53
N PHE A 190 3.32 -2.15 14.17
CA PHE A 190 3.14 -3.31 15.03
C PHE A 190 3.99 -3.19 16.30
N GLU A 191 5.27 -2.86 16.18
CA GLU A 191 6.17 -2.70 17.32
C GLU A 191 5.72 -1.57 18.25
N ALA A 192 5.27 -0.45 17.71
CA ALA A 192 4.73 0.64 18.55
C ALA A 192 3.50 0.20 19.36
N ALA A 193 2.60 -0.60 18.77
CA ALA A 193 1.39 -1.06 19.45
C ALA A 193 1.62 -2.21 20.42
N VAL A 194 2.57 -3.12 20.12
CA VAL A 194 2.80 -4.37 20.85
C VAL A 194 3.98 -4.26 21.80
N LEU A 195 5.11 -3.74 21.33
CA LEU A 195 6.33 -3.66 22.13
C LEU A 195 6.38 -2.37 22.97
N GLY A 196 5.84 -1.26 22.46
CA GLY A 196 5.98 0.06 23.06
C GLY A 196 7.48 0.41 23.21
N ASP A 197 7.91 0.75 24.43
CA ASP A 197 9.31 1.08 24.74
C ASP A 197 10.18 -0.16 25.03
N THR A 198 9.64 -1.38 24.91
CA THR A 198 10.38 -2.62 25.17
C THR A 198 11.43 -2.85 24.10
N LYS A 199 12.69 -3.00 24.52
CA LYS A 199 13.78 -3.30 23.61
C LYS A 199 13.83 -4.80 23.30
N VAL A 200 13.89 -5.11 22.02
CA VAL A 200 14.17 -6.48 21.56
C VAL A 200 15.63 -6.81 21.88
N PRO A 201 15.91 -7.96 22.55
CA PRO A 201 17.29 -8.37 22.83
C PRO A 201 18.09 -8.58 21.54
N ASP A 202 19.35 -8.15 21.52
CA ASP A 202 20.26 -8.35 20.37
C ASP A 202 20.50 -9.84 20.03
N THR A 203 20.26 -10.72 20.99
CA THR A 203 20.33 -12.18 20.81
C THR A 203 19.12 -12.77 20.12
N PHE A 204 18.03 -12.03 20.01
CA PHE A 204 16.84 -12.47 19.28
C PHE A 204 16.92 -12.02 17.83
N THR A 205 17.20 -12.95 16.95
CA THR A 205 17.43 -12.71 15.51
C THR A 205 16.44 -13.51 14.66
N PRO A 206 15.16 -13.11 14.64
CA PRO A 206 14.15 -13.77 13.80
C PRO A 206 14.46 -13.56 12.31
N GLN A 207 13.93 -14.44 11.46
CA GLN A 207 14.03 -14.28 10.02
C GLN A 207 13.25 -13.02 9.59
N GLU A 208 13.88 -12.14 8.82
CA GLU A 208 13.26 -10.92 8.34
C GLU A 208 12.80 -11.00 6.88
N GLN A 209 11.70 -10.32 6.55
CA GLN A 209 11.14 -10.23 5.21
C GLN A 209 10.87 -8.77 4.80
N ASP A 210 11.22 -8.43 3.57
CA ASP A 210 11.12 -7.06 3.05
C ASP A 210 9.67 -6.65 2.72
N SER A 211 8.83 -7.61 2.28
CA SER A 211 7.47 -7.31 1.84
C SER A 211 6.39 -8.04 2.65
N SER A 212 5.20 -7.45 2.72
CA SER A 212 4.02 -8.07 3.35
C SER A 212 3.65 -9.39 2.68
N GLY A 213 3.68 -9.43 1.34
CA GLY A 213 3.35 -10.65 0.59
C GLY A 213 4.34 -11.79 0.86
N THR A 214 5.64 -11.50 0.97
CA THR A 214 6.65 -12.52 1.29
C THR A 214 6.49 -13.03 2.73
N ALA A 215 6.23 -12.14 3.69
CA ALA A 215 5.96 -12.53 5.07
C ALA A 215 4.74 -13.45 5.18
N ALA A 216 3.62 -13.09 4.54
CA ALA A 216 2.41 -13.90 4.48
C ALA A 216 2.67 -15.30 3.87
N LYS A 217 3.40 -15.34 2.74
CA LYS A 217 3.77 -16.59 2.09
C LYS A 217 4.65 -17.48 2.97
N MET A 218 5.60 -16.89 3.70
CA MET A 218 6.46 -17.66 4.60
C MET A 218 5.68 -18.21 5.78
N VAL A 219 4.75 -17.45 6.37
CA VAL A 219 3.88 -17.98 7.42
C VAL A 219 3.08 -19.17 6.91
N SER A 220 2.52 -19.11 5.72
CA SER A 220 1.73 -20.21 5.16
C SER A 220 2.53 -21.49 4.92
N SER A 221 3.84 -21.37 4.69
CA SER A 221 4.72 -22.52 4.35
C SER A 221 5.58 -23.02 5.50
N THR A 222 5.63 -22.31 6.64
CA THR A 222 6.51 -22.64 7.77
C THR A 222 5.69 -23.11 8.96
N PRO A 223 5.84 -24.38 9.38
CA PRO A 223 5.14 -24.88 10.57
C PRO A 223 5.47 -24.06 11.82
N GLY A 224 4.45 -23.83 12.68
CA GLY A 224 4.58 -23.05 13.90
C GLY A 224 4.90 -21.56 13.70
N ALA A 225 4.84 -21.06 12.47
CA ALA A 225 5.21 -19.67 12.18
C ALA A 225 4.17 -18.65 12.66
N ILE A 226 4.69 -17.49 13.06
CA ILE A 226 3.93 -16.26 13.33
C ILE A 226 4.60 -15.07 12.64
N SER A 227 3.79 -14.18 12.11
CA SER A 227 4.17 -12.86 11.60
C SER A 227 3.00 -11.90 11.78
N TYR A 228 3.08 -10.72 11.16
CA TYR A 228 1.99 -9.73 11.10
C TYR A 228 1.96 -9.07 9.72
N VAL A 229 0.76 -8.81 9.23
CA VAL A 229 0.52 -8.17 7.94
C VAL A 229 -0.73 -7.28 8.01
N ALA A 230 -0.91 -6.46 6.99
CA ALA A 230 -2.14 -5.68 6.79
C ALA A 230 -3.34 -6.59 6.51
N PHE A 231 -4.55 -6.16 6.89
CA PHE A 231 -5.79 -6.92 6.65
C PHE A 231 -6.04 -7.18 5.16
N SER A 232 -5.52 -6.31 4.28
CA SER A 232 -5.56 -6.50 2.82
C SER A 232 -4.85 -7.77 2.32
N TYR A 233 -3.97 -8.35 3.15
CA TYR A 233 -3.28 -9.62 2.84
C TYR A 233 -3.96 -10.85 3.48
N TYR A 234 -5.03 -10.67 4.24
CA TYR A 234 -5.67 -11.80 4.92
C TYR A 234 -6.27 -12.77 3.91
N ASP A 235 -5.86 -14.02 4.03
CA ASP A 235 -6.29 -15.15 3.21
C ASP A 235 -6.46 -16.40 4.09
N ASP A 236 -7.68 -16.64 4.52
CA ASP A 236 -8.03 -17.79 5.36
C ASP A 236 -7.72 -19.13 4.70
N SER A 237 -7.47 -19.16 3.40
CA SER A 237 -7.03 -20.36 2.70
C SER A 237 -5.55 -20.69 2.92
N SER A 238 -4.74 -19.71 3.27
CA SER A 238 -3.28 -19.81 3.35
C SER A 238 -2.74 -19.83 4.79
N PHE A 239 -3.30 -19.01 5.67
CA PHE A 239 -2.90 -18.88 7.08
C PHE A 239 -4.11 -18.54 7.94
N LYS A 240 -3.90 -18.35 9.23
CA LYS A 240 -4.94 -17.96 10.18
C LYS A 240 -4.60 -16.59 10.79
N ALA A 241 -5.54 -15.66 10.77
CA ALA A 241 -5.46 -14.40 11.51
C ALA A 241 -5.90 -14.62 12.96
N LEU A 242 -5.20 -14.01 13.92
CA LEU A 242 -5.51 -14.13 15.34
C LEU A 242 -6.30 -12.93 15.84
N LYS A 243 -7.10 -13.15 16.87
CA LYS A 243 -7.60 -12.10 17.74
C LYS A 243 -6.47 -11.57 18.61
N VAL A 244 -6.64 -10.35 19.11
CA VAL A 244 -5.75 -9.76 20.11
C VAL A 244 -6.56 -9.30 21.31
N GLY A 245 -6.36 -9.97 22.44
CA GLY A 245 -7.09 -9.68 23.69
C GLY A 245 -8.61 -9.82 23.55
N GLY A 246 -9.07 -10.83 22.79
CA GLY A 246 -10.48 -11.07 22.52
C GLY A 246 -11.07 -10.23 21.37
N VAL A 247 -10.36 -9.24 20.86
CA VAL A 247 -10.82 -8.37 19.76
C VAL A 247 -10.47 -9.00 18.42
N SER A 248 -11.44 -9.09 17.52
CA SER A 248 -11.22 -9.60 16.14
C SER A 248 -10.61 -8.53 15.23
N PRO A 249 -9.75 -8.94 14.27
CA PRO A 249 -9.15 -8.04 13.28
C PRO A 249 -10.19 -7.66 12.20
N GLU A 250 -11.06 -6.74 12.53
CA GLU A 250 -12.16 -6.28 11.67
C GLU A 250 -12.16 -4.74 11.57
N ALA A 251 -12.58 -4.21 10.43
CA ALA A 251 -12.61 -2.77 10.13
C ALA A 251 -13.32 -1.95 11.23
N LYS A 252 -14.50 -2.41 11.69
CA LYS A 252 -15.28 -1.72 12.74
C LYS A 252 -14.51 -1.55 14.06
N ASN A 253 -13.64 -2.51 14.40
CA ASN A 253 -12.84 -2.50 15.61
C ASN A 253 -11.62 -1.56 15.47
N VAL A 254 -11.16 -1.32 14.24
CA VAL A 254 -10.16 -0.28 13.93
C VAL A 254 -10.81 1.09 13.99
N GLU A 255 -12.00 1.26 13.43
CA GLU A 255 -12.73 2.53 13.38
C GLU A 255 -13.00 3.13 14.78
N ASP A 256 -13.30 2.30 15.77
CA ASP A 256 -13.53 2.72 17.17
C ASP A 256 -12.30 2.56 18.07
N ASN A 257 -11.16 2.13 17.50
CA ASN A 257 -9.89 1.89 18.19
C ASN A 257 -9.93 0.79 19.26
N SER A 258 -10.91 -0.10 19.26
CA SER A 258 -10.84 -1.33 20.06
C SER A 258 -9.77 -2.30 19.54
N TRP A 259 -9.48 -2.27 18.23
CA TRP A 259 -8.27 -2.81 17.62
C TRP A 259 -7.23 -1.71 17.47
N THR A 260 -6.13 -1.80 18.17
CA THR A 260 -5.14 -0.71 18.31
C THR A 260 -3.98 -0.76 17.30
N ILE A 261 -3.82 -1.88 16.57
CA ILE A 261 -2.73 -2.08 15.60
C ILE A 261 -3.19 -1.58 14.22
N TRP A 262 -3.09 -0.27 14.01
CA TRP A 262 -3.49 0.37 12.75
C TRP A 262 -2.67 1.61 12.45
N ALA A 263 -2.64 1.99 11.19
CA ALA A 263 -1.97 3.20 10.71
C ALA A 263 -2.80 3.90 9.62
N TYR A 264 -2.47 5.17 9.37
CA TYR A 264 -2.81 5.79 8.10
C TYR A 264 -1.90 5.23 7.00
N GLU A 265 -2.43 5.08 5.82
CA GLU A 265 -1.65 4.96 4.61
C GLU A 265 -1.48 6.33 4.00
N HIS A 266 -0.24 6.76 3.94
CA HIS A 266 0.18 8.05 3.43
C HIS A 266 0.72 7.91 2.01
N MET A 267 0.31 8.79 1.11
CA MET A 267 0.93 8.99 -0.19
C MET A 267 1.56 10.39 -0.17
N TYR A 268 2.85 10.44 0.14
CA TYR A 268 3.60 11.70 0.15
C TYR A 268 3.94 12.12 -1.29
N THR A 269 3.66 13.37 -1.63
CA THR A 269 4.10 14.02 -2.87
C THR A 269 5.09 15.14 -2.54
N VAL A 270 5.76 15.71 -3.53
CA VAL A 270 6.36 17.04 -3.34
C VAL A 270 5.26 18.06 -3.05
N ALA A 271 5.62 19.21 -2.44
CA ALA A 271 4.65 20.23 -2.03
C ALA A 271 3.77 20.72 -3.20
N GLU A 272 4.34 20.84 -4.39
CA GLU A 272 3.64 21.20 -5.63
C GLU A 272 3.90 20.11 -6.69
N PRO A 273 3.09 19.04 -6.72
CA PRO A 273 3.26 17.96 -7.67
C PRO A 273 2.83 18.39 -9.09
N ASP A 274 3.32 17.66 -10.09
CA ASP A 274 2.83 17.85 -11.46
C ASP A 274 1.35 17.46 -11.62
N GLU A 275 0.74 17.88 -12.74
CA GLU A 275 -0.69 17.70 -13.01
C GLU A 275 -1.12 16.22 -12.98
N ALA A 276 -0.29 15.32 -13.49
CA ALA A 276 -0.59 13.88 -13.51
C ALA A 276 -0.53 13.28 -12.10
N THR A 277 0.47 13.64 -11.32
CA THR A 277 0.63 13.20 -9.93
C THR A 277 -0.53 13.70 -9.07
N GLN A 278 -0.90 14.99 -9.17
CA GLN A 278 -2.05 15.52 -8.42
C GLN A 278 -3.34 14.82 -8.83
N ALA A 279 -3.57 14.62 -10.13
CA ALA A 279 -4.77 13.93 -10.61
C ALA A 279 -4.85 12.47 -10.10
N PHE A 280 -3.72 11.78 -9.96
CA PHE A 280 -3.72 10.44 -9.37
C PHE A 280 -4.03 10.47 -7.86
N ILE A 281 -3.50 11.44 -7.12
CA ILE A 281 -3.88 11.63 -5.70
C ILE A 281 -5.38 11.96 -5.57
N ASP A 282 -5.91 12.85 -6.43
CA ASP A 282 -7.34 13.18 -6.44
C ASP A 282 -8.19 11.96 -6.77
N TYR A 283 -7.72 11.08 -7.68
CA TYR A 283 -8.38 9.82 -7.99
C TYR A 283 -8.36 8.87 -6.77
N MET A 284 -7.25 8.74 -6.06
CA MET A 284 -7.16 7.96 -4.82
C MET A 284 -8.18 8.43 -3.76
N MET A 285 -8.52 9.72 -3.77
CA MET A 285 -9.49 10.32 -2.84
C MET A 285 -10.91 10.37 -3.41
N SER A 286 -11.14 9.93 -4.64
CA SER A 286 -12.45 9.94 -5.29
C SER A 286 -13.41 8.88 -4.73
N ASP A 287 -14.71 9.06 -4.96
CA ASP A 287 -15.74 8.09 -4.58
C ASP A 287 -15.53 6.71 -5.24
N ASP A 288 -14.93 6.65 -6.43
CA ASP A 288 -14.62 5.41 -7.14
C ASP A 288 -13.64 4.54 -6.32
N VAL A 289 -12.66 5.15 -5.66
CA VAL A 289 -11.67 4.44 -4.83
C VAL A 289 -12.16 4.32 -3.38
N GLN A 290 -12.61 5.43 -2.78
CA GLN A 290 -13.00 5.48 -1.37
C GLN A 290 -14.31 4.74 -1.09
N GLY A 291 -15.26 4.76 -2.03
CA GLY A 291 -16.59 4.14 -1.87
C GLY A 291 -16.61 2.64 -2.10
N SER A 292 -15.64 2.07 -2.82
CA SER A 292 -15.62 0.64 -3.16
C SER A 292 -14.25 0.00 -2.97
N LEU A 293 -13.24 0.42 -3.73
CA LEU A 293 -11.94 -0.26 -3.83
C LEU A 293 -11.23 -0.37 -2.47
N VAL A 294 -11.29 0.68 -1.64
CA VAL A 294 -10.71 0.71 -0.30
C VAL A 294 -11.28 -0.43 0.56
N THR A 295 -12.60 -0.55 0.65
CA THR A 295 -13.25 -1.56 1.50
C THR A 295 -13.20 -2.96 0.91
N GLU A 296 -13.32 -3.10 -0.41
CA GLU A 296 -13.22 -4.39 -1.11
C GLU A 296 -11.85 -5.06 -0.94
N GLN A 297 -10.80 -4.27 -0.77
CA GLN A 297 -9.45 -4.76 -0.58
C GLN A 297 -9.02 -4.83 0.91
N GLY A 298 -9.95 -4.62 1.84
CA GLY A 298 -9.68 -4.77 3.28
C GLY A 298 -9.00 -3.56 3.92
N TYR A 299 -9.05 -2.39 3.28
CA TYR A 299 -8.69 -1.11 3.89
C TYR A 299 -9.94 -0.43 4.47
N ILE A 300 -9.72 0.69 5.16
CA ILE A 300 -10.76 1.42 5.86
C ILE A 300 -10.70 2.88 5.41
N SER A 301 -11.86 3.48 5.13
CA SER A 301 -11.91 4.89 4.77
C SER A 301 -11.52 5.78 5.95
N VAL A 302 -10.74 6.83 5.68
CA VAL A 302 -10.39 7.85 6.69
C VAL A 302 -11.64 8.48 7.31
N SER A 303 -12.72 8.63 6.55
CA SER A 303 -13.99 9.18 7.02
C SER A 303 -14.74 8.26 7.99
N GLY A 304 -14.48 6.94 7.97
CA GLY A 304 -15.10 5.95 8.87
C GLY A 304 -14.54 5.97 10.29
N MET A 305 -13.34 6.55 10.48
CA MET A 305 -12.67 6.57 11.78
C MET A 305 -13.36 7.48 12.80
N LYS A 306 -13.59 6.97 14.01
CA LYS A 306 -14.09 7.72 15.18
C LYS A 306 -12.97 8.35 16.00
N VAL A 307 -11.73 8.03 15.67
CA VAL A 307 -10.52 8.53 16.33
C VAL A 307 -9.53 9.05 15.32
N GLU A 308 -8.59 9.85 15.80
CA GLU A 308 -7.44 10.33 15.03
C GLU A 308 -6.15 9.94 15.77
N LYS A 309 -5.09 9.69 15.01
CA LYS A 309 -3.74 9.42 15.52
C LYS A 309 -2.80 10.49 14.96
N ASP A 310 -2.03 11.12 15.84
CA ASP A 310 -1.00 12.10 15.43
C ASP A 310 0.36 11.40 15.16
N ALA A 311 1.33 12.19 14.70
CA ALA A 311 2.68 11.70 14.41
C ALA A 311 3.45 11.18 15.64
N SER A 312 3.00 11.52 16.87
CA SER A 312 3.54 10.96 18.11
C SER A 312 2.91 9.62 18.49
N GLY A 313 1.91 9.17 17.75
CA GLY A 313 1.13 7.96 18.02
C GLY A 313 -0.01 8.18 19.02
N LYS A 314 -0.26 9.42 19.46
CA LYS A 314 -1.35 9.74 20.38
C LYS A 314 -2.69 9.64 19.65
N VAL A 315 -3.62 8.88 20.22
CA VAL A 315 -4.98 8.72 19.71
C VAL A 315 -5.94 9.65 20.47
N THR A 316 -6.78 10.34 19.73
CA THR A 316 -7.84 11.24 20.26
C THR A 316 -9.16 10.97 19.54
N ASN A 317 -10.29 11.16 20.23
CA ASN A 317 -11.62 11.08 19.61
C ASN A 317 -11.83 12.24 18.62
N LYS A 318 -12.52 11.93 17.50
CA LYS A 318 -13.00 12.93 16.56
C LYS A 318 -14.22 13.66 17.10
#